data_0497918fd6b2f107ced603b2f52c6c03
#
_entry.id   0497918fd6b2f107ced603b2f52c6c03
#
_cell.length_a   1.000
_cell.length_b   1.000
_cell.length_c   1.000
_cell.angle_alpha   90.00
_cell.angle_beta   90.00
_cell.angle_gamma   90.00
#
_symmetry.space_group_name_H-M   'P 1'
#
loop_
_entity.id
_entity.type
_entity.pdbx_description
1 polymer ?
#
loop_
_entity_poly.entity_id
_entity_poly.type
_entity_poly.pdbx_seq_one_letter_code
_entity_poly.pdbx_strand_id
1 'polypeptide(L)'
;VSRSGETRLITPGDFDVLSVEAVDEKGGWIYYIASPENPTQRYLWRTRLDGRGKAERITPAAQPGTHSYDISPSAQWAFHTYSASGIPPVTELVRLPKHAIVRKLVENGKLRAKVEALKKGPQEFFRVNIGDGVELDGYFLKPPDFDPAKRYPLLVYVYGEPAGQTVLDRWEGNRFLWHLMLTQQGVIVTSIDNRGTPAPRGRAWRKSIYRQIGILASADQAAAVKALLEKCPYLDPARVGVWGWSGGGSMTLNAMFRYPDLYKTGIAIAFVSDQRLYDSIYQEKYMGLPKDNEEGFKNGSPITFASNLKGNLLIIHGTGDDNVHYQSFEKLANELIAHRKHFTMMAYPNRSHGIFEGKNTTLHLYGLMTRYLQENLLHPPMN
;
A
#
# COMPACT_ATOMS: atom_id res chain seq x y z
N VAL A 1 -0.18 -32.20 5.20
CA VAL A 1 -1.13 -33.30 5.44
C VAL A 1 -0.50 -34.59 4.92
N SER A 2 -0.41 -35.63 5.72
CA SER A 2 0.06 -36.94 5.31
C SER A 2 -0.97 -37.65 4.41
N ARG A 3 -0.58 -38.76 3.75
CA ARG A 3 -1.51 -39.61 2.99
C ARG A 3 -2.61 -40.23 3.89
N SER A 4 -2.34 -40.36 5.19
CA SER A 4 -3.32 -40.80 6.20
C SER A 4 -4.26 -39.70 6.70
N GLY A 5 -4.14 -38.48 6.18
CA GLY A 5 -4.95 -37.31 6.61
C GLY A 5 -4.42 -36.59 7.85
N GLU A 6 -3.31 -37.04 8.44
CA GLU A 6 -2.70 -36.37 9.58
C GLU A 6 -2.17 -34.99 9.19
N THR A 7 -2.48 -33.97 9.97
CA THR A 7 -2.06 -32.58 9.75
C THR A 7 -0.98 -32.18 10.75
N ARG A 8 0.14 -31.66 10.26
CA ARG A 8 1.23 -31.13 11.08
C ARG A 8 1.61 -29.72 10.64
N LEU A 9 1.77 -28.81 11.59
CA LEU A 9 2.34 -27.48 11.34
C LEU A 9 3.86 -27.61 11.20
N ILE A 10 4.40 -27.17 10.06
CA ILE A 10 5.85 -27.23 9.74
C ILE A 10 6.51 -25.85 9.68
N THR A 11 5.73 -24.77 9.79
CA THR A 11 6.20 -23.37 9.82
C THR A 11 5.60 -22.64 11.03
N PRO A 12 5.96 -23.05 12.27
CA PRO A 12 5.42 -22.42 13.48
C PRO A 12 5.96 -20.99 13.63
N GLY A 13 5.13 -20.06 14.15
CA GLY A 13 5.50 -18.68 14.46
C GLY A 13 4.36 -17.70 14.19
N ASP A 14 4.52 -16.48 14.69
CA ASP A 14 3.57 -15.36 14.48
C ASP A 14 3.90 -14.57 13.21
N PHE A 15 3.97 -15.27 12.09
CA PHE A 15 4.18 -14.71 10.77
C PHE A 15 3.35 -15.43 9.73
N ASP A 16 3.25 -14.85 8.55
CA ASP A 16 2.56 -15.48 7.43
C ASP A 16 3.55 -16.09 6.43
N VAL A 17 3.23 -17.29 5.95
CA VAL A 17 3.75 -17.81 4.69
C VAL A 17 2.95 -17.14 3.57
N LEU A 18 3.63 -16.30 2.79
CA LEU A 18 2.99 -15.49 1.74
C LEU A 18 2.68 -16.31 0.50
N SER A 19 3.62 -17.18 0.10
CA SER A 19 3.50 -18.08 -1.04
C SER A 19 4.37 -19.30 -0.86
N VAL A 20 3.97 -20.43 -1.47
CA VAL A 20 4.79 -21.61 -1.63
C VAL A 20 5.37 -21.58 -3.04
N GLU A 21 6.71 -21.58 -3.14
CA GLU A 21 7.43 -21.43 -4.40
C GLU A 21 7.77 -22.80 -5.02
N ALA A 22 8.10 -23.79 -4.21
CA ALA A 22 8.39 -25.15 -4.67
C ALA A 22 8.26 -26.19 -3.57
N VAL A 23 7.95 -27.42 -3.96
CA VAL A 23 8.02 -28.62 -3.13
C VAL A 23 9.03 -29.59 -3.76
N ASP A 24 10.16 -29.78 -3.10
CA ASP A 24 11.18 -30.76 -3.47
C ASP A 24 10.93 -32.08 -2.70
N GLU A 25 10.09 -32.93 -3.26
CA GLU A 25 9.75 -34.21 -2.63
C GLU A 25 10.97 -35.13 -2.48
N LYS A 26 11.90 -35.10 -3.43
CA LYS A 26 13.11 -35.96 -3.40
C LYS A 26 14.09 -35.50 -2.33
N GLY A 27 14.29 -34.18 -2.20
CA GLY A 27 15.16 -33.61 -1.18
C GLY A 27 14.46 -33.49 0.18
N GLY A 28 13.13 -33.61 0.22
CA GLY A 28 12.33 -33.48 1.44
C GLY A 28 12.18 -32.03 1.94
N TRP A 29 12.10 -31.04 1.02
CA TRP A 29 12.03 -29.63 1.34
C TRP A 29 10.81 -28.93 0.72
N ILE A 30 10.29 -27.93 1.41
CA ILE A 30 9.35 -26.94 0.87
C ILE A 30 9.99 -25.56 0.92
N TYR A 31 9.90 -24.84 -0.20
CA TYR A 31 10.39 -23.46 -0.34
C TYR A 31 9.21 -22.49 -0.33
N TYR A 32 9.35 -21.40 0.41
CA TYR A 32 8.27 -20.43 0.59
C TYR A 32 8.81 -19.02 0.84
N ILE A 33 7.98 -18.02 0.55
CA ILE A 33 8.26 -16.62 0.88
C ILE A 33 7.66 -16.31 2.25
N ALA A 34 8.50 -15.75 3.12
CA ALA A 34 8.12 -15.24 4.44
C ALA A 34 9.05 -14.11 4.88
N SER A 35 8.64 -13.36 5.89
CA SER A 35 9.46 -12.32 6.51
C SER A 35 9.16 -12.21 8.00
N PRO A 36 9.57 -13.21 8.81
CA PRO A 36 9.24 -13.28 10.24
C PRO A 36 9.73 -12.08 11.05
N GLU A 37 10.88 -11.52 10.66
CA GLU A 37 11.56 -10.45 11.41
C GLU A 37 11.15 -9.04 10.97
N ASN A 38 10.79 -8.89 9.68
CA ASN A 38 10.49 -7.58 9.09
C ASN A 38 9.34 -7.66 8.08
N PRO A 39 8.11 -7.27 8.46
CA PRO A 39 6.93 -7.35 7.59
C PRO A 39 7.01 -6.50 6.31
N THR A 40 7.97 -5.56 6.22
CA THR A 40 8.15 -4.69 5.05
C THR A 40 9.02 -5.33 3.96
N GLN A 41 9.58 -6.50 4.21
CA GLN A 41 10.51 -7.19 3.31
C GLN A 41 10.00 -8.60 2.94
N ARG A 42 10.64 -9.26 1.94
CA ARG A 42 10.26 -10.58 1.43
C ARG A 42 11.48 -11.42 1.17
N TYR A 43 11.52 -12.64 1.76
CA TYR A 43 12.68 -13.54 1.70
C TYR A 43 12.27 -14.97 1.41
N LEU A 44 13.10 -15.69 0.66
CA LEU A 44 12.95 -17.13 0.45
C LEU A 44 13.46 -17.90 1.67
N TRP A 45 12.62 -18.77 2.16
CA TRP A 45 12.89 -19.73 3.21
C TRP A 45 12.64 -21.14 2.71
N ARG A 46 13.22 -22.12 3.39
CA ARG A 46 12.84 -23.52 3.24
C ARG A 46 12.71 -24.19 4.59
N THR A 47 11.86 -25.21 4.67
CA THR A 47 11.77 -26.12 5.82
C THR A 47 11.57 -27.54 5.33
N ARG A 48 11.86 -28.50 6.19
CA ARG A 48 11.69 -29.92 5.85
C ARG A 48 10.21 -30.29 5.84
N LEU A 49 9.84 -31.13 4.88
CA LEU A 49 8.47 -31.66 4.76
C LEU A 49 8.10 -32.54 5.96
N ASP A 50 9.07 -33.23 6.57
CA ASP A 50 8.88 -33.99 7.80
C ASP A 50 8.80 -33.13 9.08
N GLY A 51 8.97 -31.80 8.93
CA GLY A 51 8.91 -30.81 10.02
C GLY A 51 10.05 -30.95 11.03
N ARG A 52 11.12 -31.66 10.72
CA ARG A 52 12.32 -31.77 11.56
C ARG A 52 13.28 -30.62 11.26
N GLY A 53 14.05 -30.23 12.27
CA GLY A 53 15.02 -29.13 12.13
C GLY A 53 14.39 -27.74 12.16
N LYS A 54 15.22 -26.74 11.88
CA LYS A 54 14.80 -25.33 11.82
C LYS A 54 14.57 -24.91 10.37
N ALA A 55 13.72 -23.92 10.17
CA ALA A 55 13.59 -23.23 8.90
C ALA A 55 14.91 -22.52 8.55
N GLU A 56 15.29 -22.55 7.28
CA GLU A 56 16.51 -21.95 6.75
C GLU A 56 16.15 -20.80 5.80
N ARG A 57 16.70 -19.61 6.05
CA ARG A 57 16.62 -18.50 5.09
C ARG A 57 17.61 -18.74 3.97
N ILE A 58 17.12 -18.78 2.73
CA ILE A 58 17.91 -18.99 1.51
C ILE A 58 18.41 -17.65 0.94
N THR A 59 17.56 -16.64 0.98
CA THR A 59 17.95 -15.28 0.55
C THR A 59 19.10 -14.76 1.43
N PRO A 60 20.20 -14.23 0.83
CA PRO A 60 21.34 -13.71 1.58
C PRO A 60 20.94 -12.62 2.60
N ALA A 61 21.49 -12.71 3.82
CA ALA A 61 21.19 -11.74 4.89
C ALA A 61 21.68 -10.31 4.56
N ALA A 62 22.76 -10.19 3.80
CA ALA A 62 23.34 -8.91 3.41
C ALA A 62 22.55 -8.16 2.31
N GLN A 63 21.42 -8.71 1.87
CA GLN A 63 20.60 -8.11 0.81
C GLN A 63 19.16 -7.88 1.32
N PRO A 64 18.93 -6.80 2.11
CA PRO A 64 17.60 -6.44 2.56
C PRO A 64 16.73 -5.93 1.41
N GLY A 65 15.41 -6.17 1.47
CA GLY A 65 14.45 -5.73 0.47
C GLY A 65 13.42 -6.79 0.11
N THR A 66 12.90 -6.71 -1.10
CA THR A 66 11.87 -7.63 -1.61
C THR A 66 12.44 -8.53 -2.67
N HIS A 67 12.28 -9.84 -2.45
CA HIS A 67 12.77 -10.91 -3.32
C HIS A 67 11.59 -11.75 -3.80
N SER A 68 11.65 -12.15 -5.06
CA SER A 68 10.75 -13.14 -5.65
C SER A 68 11.55 -14.21 -6.40
N TYR A 69 11.00 -15.42 -6.48
CA TYR A 69 11.68 -16.56 -7.06
C TYR A 69 10.73 -17.34 -7.96
N ASP A 70 11.21 -17.72 -9.13
CA ASP A 70 10.60 -18.75 -9.96
C ASP A 70 11.54 -19.96 -9.93
N ILE A 71 11.16 -20.97 -9.14
CA ILE A 71 12.02 -22.11 -8.81
C ILE A 71 11.78 -23.25 -9.80
N SER A 72 12.85 -23.81 -10.35
CA SER A 72 12.78 -24.95 -11.25
C SER A 72 12.15 -26.18 -10.57
N PRO A 73 11.52 -27.10 -11.32
CA PRO A 73 10.94 -28.34 -10.77
C PRO A 73 11.93 -29.22 -9.99
N SER A 74 13.22 -29.08 -10.29
CA SER A 74 14.29 -29.80 -9.56
C SER A 74 14.72 -29.12 -8.27
N ALA A 75 14.17 -27.95 -7.96
CA ALA A 75 14.57 -27.08 -6.85
C ALA A 75 16.07 -26.72 -6.79
N GLN A 76 16.81 -26.91 -7.91
CA GLN A 76 18.23 -26.61 -7.99
C GLN A 76 18.54 -25.21 -8.52
N TRP A 77 17.60 -24.61 -9.24
CA TRP A 77 17.76 -23.35 -9.93
C TRP A 77 16.55 -22.43 -9.67
N ALA A 78 16.77 -21.14 -9.71
CA ALA A 78 15.69 -20.19 -9.70
C ALA A 78 16.02 -18.94 -10.53
N PHE A 79 15.01 -18.35 -11.18
CA PHE A 79 15.05 -16.96 -11.53
C PHE A 79 14.73 -16.16 -10.26
N HIS A 80 15.68 -15.36 -9.85
CA HIS A 80 15.58 -14.50 -8.68
C HIS A 80 15.45 -13.05 -9.10
N THR A 81 14.42 -12.36 -8.62
CA THR A 81 14.28 -10.92 -8.82
C THR A 81 14.35 -10.21 -7.46
N TYR A 82 15.21 -9.22 -7.37
CA TYR A 82 15.44 -8.39 -6.20
C TYR A 82 15.17 -6.92 -6.49
N SER A 83 14.51 -6.24 -5.58
CA SER A 83 14.45 -4.78 -5.53
C SER A 83 14.36 -4.29 -4.08
N ALA A 84 14.71 -3.03 -3.86
CA ALA A 84 14.45 -2.33 -2.61
C ALA A 84 13.92 -0.93 -2.90
N SER A 85 13.54 -0.20 -1.89
CA SER A 85 13.08 1.16 -2.09
C SER A 85 14.19 2.03 -2.68
N GLY A 86 13.90 2.71 -3.79
CA GLY A 86 14.90 3.45 -4.57
C GLY A 86 15.87 2.59 -5.40
N ILE A 87 15.76 1.27 -5.36
CA ILE A 87 16.62 0.34 -6.13
C ILE A 87 15.76 -0.40 -7.16
N PRO A 88 15.91 -0.07 -8.47
CA PRO A 88 15.21 -0.78 -9.54
C PRO A 88 15.52 -2.28 -9.58
N PRO A 89 14.59 -3.12 -10.08
CA PRO A 89 14.72 -4.57 -10.04
C PRO A 89 15.97 -5.08 -10.78
N VAL A 90 16.57 -6.13 -10.22
CA VAL A 90 17.61 -6.94 -10.86
C VAL A 90 17.11 -8.37 -10.94
N THR A 91 17.28 -9.02 -12.09
CA THR A 91 16.90 -10.43 -12.26
C THR A 91 18.14 -11.27 -12.56
N GLU A 92 18.30 -12.36 -11.83
CA GLU A 92 19.46 -13.25 -11.87
C GLU A 92 19.03 -14.72 -11.95
N LEU A 93 19.84 -15.56 -12.59
CA LEU A 93 19.78 -17.01 -12.44
C LEU A 93 20.64 -17.40 -11.25
N VAL A 94 20.05 -18.05 -10.25
CA VAL A 94 20.77 -18.52 -9.06
C VAL A 94 20.68 -20.02 -8.90
N ARG A 95 21.70 -20.61 -8.28
CA ARG A 95 21.74 -22.02 -7.89
C ARG A 95 21.34 -22.16 -6.43
N LEU A 96 20.32 -22.97 -6.17
CA LEU A 96 19.80 -23.28 -4.85
C LEU A 96 20.47 -24.55 -4.27
N PRO A 97 20.50 -24.71 -2.92
CA PRO A 97 20.05 -23.75 -1.92
C PRO A 97 21.07 -22.67 -1.55
N LYS A 98 22.29 -22.72 -2.08
CA LYS A 98 23.40 -21.81 -1.72
C LYS A 98 23.19 -20.37 -2.21
N HIS A 99 22.15 -20.11 -3.01
CA HIS A 99 21.88 -18.81 -3.64
C HIS A 99 23.09 -18.27 -4.43
N ALA A 100 23.84 -19.16 -5.09
CA ALA A 100 24.98 -18.76 -5.89
C ALA A 100 24.52 -18.15 -7.22
N ILE A 101 24.91 -16.90 -7.48
CA ILE A 101 24.60 -16.22 -8.74
C ILE A 101 25.37 -16.89 -9.86
N VAL A 102 24.68 -17.40 -10.87
CA VAL A 102 25.25 -18.04 -12.05
C VAL A 102 25.31 -17.07 -13.22
N ARG A 103 24.27 -16.26 -13.36
CA ARG A 103 24.17 -15.30 -14.45
C ARG A 103 23.24 -14.16 -14.08
N LYS A 104 23.64 -12.93 -14.35
CA LYS A 104 22.76 -11.76 -14.34
C LYS A 104 22.02 -11.69 -15.67
N LEU A 105 20.69 -11.57 -15.61
CA LEU A 105 19.81 -11.55 -16.78
C LEU A 105 19.33 -10.13 -17.10
N VAL A 106 18.90 -9.40 -16.07
CA VAL A 106 18.45 -8.00 -16.18
C VAL A 106 19.08 -7.19 -15.05
N GLU A 107 19.91 -6.22 -15.37
CA GLU A 107 20.58 -5.37 -14.38
C GLU A 107 19.95 -3.97 -14.25
N ASN A 108 19.16 -3.54 -15.24
CA ASN A 108 18.55 -2.20 -15.32
C ASN A 108 19.56 -1.05 -15.10
N GLY A 109 20.82 -1.22 -15.53
CA GLY A 109 21.92 -0.31 -15.25
C GLY A 109 21.65 1.14 -15.66
N LYS A 110 21.05 1.38 -16.83
CA LYS A 110 20.68 2.72 -17.29
C LYS A 110 19.61 3.37 -16.39
N LEU A 111 18.60 2.59 -15.93
CA LEU A 111 17.57 3.07 -15.02
C LEU A 111 18.18 3.37 -13.64
N ARG A 112 19.00 2.46 -13.12
CA ARG A 112 19.71 2.64 -11.84
C ARG A 112 20.53 3.91 -11.84
N ALA A 113 21.37 4.13 -12.86
CA ALA A 113 22.19 5.35 -12.98
C ALA A 113 21.33 6.63 -12.99
N LYS A 114 20.18 6.62 -13.70
CA LYS A 114 19.26 7.76 -13.70
C LYS A 114 18.64 7.99 -12.31
N VAL A 115 18.21 6.93 -11.62
CA VAL A 115 17.63 7.02 -10.27
C VAL A 115 18.68 7.47 -9.25
N GLU A 116 19.91 6.98 -9.35
CA GLU A 116 21.02 7.40 -8.50
C GLU A 116 21.37 8.90 -8.67
N ALA A 117 21.27 9.42 -9.88
CA ALA A 117 21.51 10.84 -10.20
C ALA A 117 20.40 11.78 -9.71
N LEU A 118 19.22 11.28 -9.31
CA LEU A 118 18.17 12.13 -8.78
C LEU A 118 18.56 12.72 -7.42
N LYS A 119 18.22 13.98 -7.21
CA LYS A 119 18.34 14.63 -5.91
C LYS A 119 17.29 14.03 -4.97
N LYS A 120 17.73 13.27 -3.97
CA LYS A 120 16.86 12.52 -3.04
C LYS A 120 17.17 12.95 -1.60
N GLY A 121 16.13 13.05 -0.79
CA GLY A 121 16.24 13.20 0.66
C GLY A 121 16.28 11.85 1.37
N PRO A 122 16.33 11.88 2.70
CA PRO A 122 16.27 10.68 3.52
C PRO A 122 14.98 9.89 3.28
N GLN A 123 15.14 8.56 3.19
CA GLN A 123 14.05 7.60 3.25
C GLN A 123 14.21 6.78 4.53
N GLU A 124 13.15 6.71 5.32
CA GLU A 124 13.19 6.08 6.63
C GLU A 124 11.96 5.17 6.80
N PHE A 125 12.18 3.90 7.12
CA PHE A 125 11.13 3.04 7.65
C PHE A 125 11.02 3.24 9.16
N PHE A 126 9.79 3.27 9.67
CA PHE A 126 9.54 3.49 11.10
C PHE A 126 8.40 2.61 11.60
N ARG A 127 8.27 2.54 12.92
CA ARG A 127 7.07 2.06 13.61
C ARG A 127 6.46 3.18 14.44
N VAL A 128 5.14 3.30 14.39
CA VAL A 128 4.36 4.24 15.18
C VAL A 128 3.40 3.48 16.07
N ASN A 129 3.46 3.76 17.38
CA ASN A 129 2.51 3.25 18.36
C ASN A 129 1.26 4.13 18.34
N ILE A 130 0.09 3.50 18.23
CA ILE A 130 -1.22 4.17 18.19
C ILE A 130 -2.07 3.95 19.45
N GLY A 131 -1.45 3.41 20.51
CA GLY A 131 -2.13 3.01 21.74
C GLY A 131 -2.42 1.51 21.81
N ASP A 132 -2.81 1.03 22.98
CA ASP A 132 -3.22 -0.35 23.25
C ASP A 132 -2.21 -1.43 22.78
N GLY A 133 -0.92 -1.10 22.74
CA GLY A 133 0.15 -1.99 22.26
C GLY A 133 0.16 -2.21 20.75
N VAL A 134 -0.59 -1.43 19.98
CA VAL A 134 -0.64 -1.53 18.51
C VAL A 134 0.44 -0.67 17.89
N GLU A 135 1.36 -1.31 17.16
CA GLU A 135 2.39 -0.66 16.36
C GLU A 135 2.13 -0.85 14.87
N LEU A 136 2.18 0.22 14.11
CA LEU A 136 2.01 0.22 12.66
C LEU A 136 3.33 0.51 11.97
N ASP A 137 3.64 -0.26 10.91
CA ASP A 137 4.80 0.01 10.06
C ASP A 137 4.50 1.16 9.10
N GLY A 138 5.48 2.02 8.88
CA GLY A 138 5.38 3.14 7.93
C GLY A 138 6.74 3.50 7.32
N TYR A 139 6.71 4.42 6.36
CA TYR A 139 7.92 5.04 5.83
C TYR A 139 7.74 6.53 5.62
N PHE A 140 8.84 7.28 5.64
CA PHE A 140 8.94 8.65 5.16
C PHE A 140 9.83 8.73 3.92
N LEU A 141 9.41 9.58 2.97
CA LEU A 141 10.26 10.18 1.95
C LEU A 141 10.33 11.69 2.26
N LYS A 142 11.53 12.18 2.59
CA LYS A 142 11.74 13.56 3.01
C LYS A 142 12.34 14.41 1.87
N PRO A 143 12.20 15.74 1.91
CA PRO A 143 12.88 16.64 0.97
C PRO A 143 14.39 16.43 0.92
N PRO A 144 15.05 16.67 -0.22
CA PRO A 144 16.51 16.56 -0.35
C PRO A 144 17.27 17.47 0.63
N ASP A 145 16.72 18.65 0.89
CA ASP A 145 17.28 19.65 1.80
C ASP A 145 16.49 19.68 3.12
N PHE A 146 16.16 18.48 3.63
CA PHE A 146 15.38 18.34 4.87
C PHE A 146 16.09 18.98 6.06
N ASP A 147 15.38 19.88 6.74
CA ASP A 147 15.82 20.58 7.94
C ASP A 147 14.78 20.39 9.03
N PRO A 148 15.08 19.70 10.13
CA PRO A 148 14.11 19.43 11.20
C PRO A 148 13.60 20.69 11.93
N ALA A 149 14.21 21.85 11.72
CA ALA A 149 13.75 23.13 12.26
C ALA A 149 12.64 23.78 11.42
N LYS A 150 12.42 23.30 10.19
CA LYS A 150 11.36 23.79 9.29
C LYS A 150 10.08 22.98 9.43
N ARG A 151 8.96 23.52 8.95
CA ARG A 151 7.68 22.82 8.88
C ARG A 151 7.33 22.47 7.45
N TYR A 152 6.92 21.21 7.24
CA TYR A 152 6.62 20.63 5.93
C TYR A 152 5.17 20.11 5.88
N PRO A 153 4.47 20.28 4.75
CA PRO A 153 3.22 19.59 4.51
C PRO A 153 3.46 18.08 4.48
N LEU A 154 2.50 17.33 5.02
CA LEU A 154 2.50 15.86 5.01
C LEU A 154 1.52 15.35 3.97
N LEU A 155 1.96 14.51 3.04
CA LEU A 155 1.09 13.77 2.13
C LEU A 155 1.09 12.29 2.50
N VAL A 156 -0.05 11.76 2.90
CA VAL A 156 -0.26 10.34 3.23
C VAL A 156 -0.69 9.60 1.96
N TYR A 157 0.10 8.62 1.52
CA TYR A 157 -0.32 7.63 0.53
C TYR A 157 -0.94 6.44 1.23
N VAL A 158 -2.19 6.11 0.91
CA VAL A 158 -2.92 5.04 1.58
C VAL A 158 -3.49 4.03 0.58
N TYR A 159 -3.46 2.73 0.92
CA TYR A 159 -4.35 1.72 0.38
C TYR A 159 -5.34 1.26 1.47
N GLY A 160 -4.84 0.75 2.59
CA GLY A 160 -5.57 0.53 3.83
C GLY A 160 -6.53 -0.66 3.86
N GLU A 161 -6.85 -1.26 2.71
CA GLU A 161 -7.73 -2.41 2.58
C GLU A 161 -6.96 -3.74 2.53
N PRO A 162 -7.64 -4.90 2.76
CA PRO A 162 -6.98 -6.20 2.88
C PRO A 162 -6.37 -6.75 1.59
N ALA A 163 -6.58 -6.10 0.43
CA ALA A 163 -6.01 -6.51 -0.85
C ALA A 163 -4.62 -5.93 -1.13
N GLY A 164 -4.13 -4.95 -0.37
CA GLY A 164 -2.85 -4.30 -0.66
C GLY A 164 -2.06 -3.86 0.55
N GLN A 165 -0.75 -4.05 0.48
CA GLN A 165 0.25 -3.51 1.39
C GLN A 165 1.01 -2.37 0.71
N THR A 166 1.18 -1.23 1.39
CA THR A 166 1.89 -0.07 0.84
C THR A 166 3.26 0.14 1.44
N VAL A 167 3.49 -0.34 2.66
CA VAL A 167 4.79 -0.22 3.35
C VAL A 167 5.65 -1.42 3.00
N LEU A 168 6.32 -1.33 1.86
CA LEU A 168 7.20 -2.37 1.33
C LEU A 168 8.55 -1.79 0.95
N ASP A 169 9.61 -2.48 1.34
CA ASP A 169 10.97 -2.21 0.89
C ASP A 169 11.17 -2.83 -0.51
N ARG A 170 10.60 -2.15 -1.51
CA ARG A 170 10.68 -2.54 -2.92
C ARG A 170 10.65 -1.32 -3.85
N TRP A 171 11.03 -1.53 -5.10
CA TRP A 171 10.86 -0.55 -6.16
C TRP A 171 9.38 -0.36 -6.52
N GLU A 172 8.90 0.88 -6.45
CA GLU A 172 7.50 1.24 -6.68
C GLU A 172 7.27 1.97 -8.03
N GLY A 173 8.26 1.99 -8.90
CA GLY A 173 8.15 2.53 -10.25
C GLY A 173 7.77 4.01 -10.32
N ASN A 174 6.79 4.32 -11.19
CA ASN A 174 6.36 5.71 -11.43
C ASN A 174 5.80 6.38 -10.18
N ARG A 175 5.14 5.64 -9.29
CA ARG A 175 4.61 6.20 -8.04
C ARG A 175 5.75 6.70 -7.15
N PHE A 176 6.81 5.90 -6.97
CA PHE A 176 8.00 6.31 -6.23
C PHE A 176 8.64 7.56 -6.83
N LEU A 177 8.80 7.61 -8.16
CA LEU A 177 9.38 8.75 -8.87
C LEU A 177 8.52 10.02 -8.72
N TRP A 178 7.19 9.88 -8.76
CA TRP A 178 6.28 10.99 -8.51
C TRP A 178 6.37 11.48 -7.07
N HIS A 179 6.40 10.58 -6.10
CA HIS A 179 6.61 10.96 -4.69
C HIS A 179 7.95 11.68 -4.50
N LEU A 180 9.04 11.21 -5.12
CA LEU A 180 10.34 11.93 -5.09
C LEU A 180 10.23 13.34 -5.69
N MET A 181 9.52 13.49 -6.79
CA MET A 181 9.29 14.81 -7.40
C MET A 181 8.53 15.74 -6.45
N LEU A 182 7.53 15.23 -5.70
CA LEU A 182 6.83 16.00 -4.68
C LEU A 182 7.75 16.37 -3.51
N THR A 183 8.64 15.47 -3.07
CA THR A 183 9.59 15.78 -1.99
C THR A 183 10.56 16.90 -2.40
N GLN A 184 10.94 17.00 -3.67
CA GLN A 184 11.75 18.11 -4.20
C GLN A 184 11.00 19.45 -4.16
N GLN A 185 9.68 19.45 -4.04
CA GLN A 185 8.84 20.64 -3.84
C GLN A 185 8.56 20.92 -2.36
N GLY A 186 9.24 20.23 -1.45
CA GLY A 186 9.12 20.45 -0.02
C GLY A 186 7.99 19.69 0.69
N VAL A 187 7.45 18.64 0.08
CA VAL A 187 6.45 17.75 0.73
C VAL A 187 7.16 16.59 1.41
N ILE A 188 6.72 16.23 2.61
CA ILE A 188 7.05 14.91 3.20
C ILE A 188 5.95 13.94 2.78
N VAL A 189 6.34 12.85 2.12
CA VAL A 189 5.41 11.77 1.76
C VAL A 189 5.57 10.62 2.74
N THR A 190 4.44 10.10 3.24
CA THR A 190 4.41 8.93 4.12
C THR A 190 3.40 7.90 3.63
N SER A 191 3.61 6.67 4.02
CA SER A 191 2.57 5.63 3.98
C SER A 191 2.64 4.81 5.25
N ILE A 192 1.49 4.29 5.69
CA ILE A 192 1.35 3.52 6.91
C ILE A 192 0.46 2.32 6.61
N ASP A 193 0.88 1.12 7.03
CA ASP A 193 0.05 -0.08 6.96
C ASP A 193 -0.75 -0.25 8.25
N ASN A 194 -2.06 -0.06 8.16
CA ASN A 194 -2.98 -0.29 9.27
C ASN A 194 -3.26 -1.78 9.48
N ARG A 195 -3.89 -2.13 10.60
CA ARG A 195 -4.40 -3.48 10.85
C ARG A 195 -5.35 -3.90 9.72
N GLY A 196 -5.32 -5.20 9.39
CA GLY A 196 -6.12 -5.78 8.32
C GLY A 196 -5.48 -5.77 6.94
N THR A 197 -4.38 -5.02 6.72
CA THR A 197 -3.59 -5.13 5.48
C THR A 197 -2.92 -6.50 5.38
N PRO A 198 -2.50 -6.96 4.17
CA PRO A 198 -1.83 -8.24 3.99
C PRO A 198 -0.34 -8.22 4.40
N ALA A 199 0.05 -7.29 5.28
CA ALA A 199 1.36 -7.36 5.92
C ALA A 199 1.51 -8.69 6.65
N PRO A 200 2.66 -9.40 6.54
CA PRO A 200 2.83 -10.75 7.08
C PRO A 200 3.05 -10.76 8.60
N ARG A 201 2.08 -10.23 9.33
CA ARG A 201 2.06 -10.09 10.78
C ARG A 201 1.12 -11.09 11.47
N GLY A 202 0.83 -12.19 10.78
CA GLY A 202 0.04 -13.29 11.31
C GLY A 202 -1.47 -13.14 11.14
N ARG A 203 -2.18 -14.20 11.49
CA ARG A 203 -3.63 -14.34 11.28
C ARG A 203 -4.46 -13.28 12.01
N ALA A 204 -4.10 -12.95 13.26
CA ALA A 204 -4.83 -11.96 14.07
C ALA A 204 -4.82 -10.57 13.39
N TRP A 205 -3.66 -10.16 12.88
CA TRP A 205 -3.52 -8.92 12.11
C TRP A 205 -4.45 -8.87 10.89
N ARG A 206 -4.38 -9.89 10.03
CA ARG A 206 -5.18 -9.93 8.80
C ARG A 206 -6.69 -10.05 9.06
N LYS A 207 -7.09 -10.76 10.10
CA LYS A 207 -8.50 -10.99 10.45
C LYS A 207 -9.15 -9.82 11.19
N SER A 208 -8.38 -8.87 11.71
CA SER A 208 -8.91 -7.72 12.44
C SER A 208 -9.88 -6.86 11.62
N ILE A 209 -9.73 -6.84 10.28
CA ILE A 209 -10.58 -6.06 9.36
C ILE A 209 -11.93 -6.73 9.06
N TYR A 210 -12.11 -8.01 9.44
CA TYR A 210 -13.32 -8.75 9.06
C TYR A 210 -14.59 -8.06 9.55
N ARG A 211 -15.53 -7.85 8.64
CA ARG A 211 -16.82 -7.14 8.79
C ARG A 211 -16.71 -5.62 9.01
N GLN A 212 -15.52 -5.01 8.84
CA GLN A 212 -15.31 -3.60 9.15
C GLN A 212 -14.33 -2.88 8.21
N ILE A 213 -14.34 -3.24 6.90
CA ILE A 213 -13.60 -2.48 5.87
C ILE A 213 -13.99 -0.99 5.99
N GLY A 214 -13.02 -0.10 5.89
CA GLY A 214 -13.20 1.36 5.97
C GLY A 214 -13.38 1.90 7.39
N ILE A 215 -13.68 1.07 8.38
CA ILE A 215 -13.90 1.47 9.78
C ILE A 215 -12.59 1.43 10.56
N LEU A 216 -12.09 0.23 10.84
CA LEU A 216 -10.85 0.05 11.62
C LEU A 216 -9.65 0.72 10.95
N ALA A 217 -9.51 0.50 9.64
CA ALA A 217 -8.39 1.03 8.88
C ALA A 217 -8.33 2.57 8.92
N SER A 218 -9.47 3.27 8.78
CA SER A 218 -9.49 4.73 8.86
C SER A 218 -9.17 5.25 10.25
N ALA A 219 -9.59 4.53 11.30
CA ALA A 219 -9.26 4.86 12.68
C ALA A 219 -7.75 4.71 12.96
N ASP A 220 -7.16 3.58 12.52
CA ASP A 220 -5.72 3.34 12.65
C ASP A 220 -4.89 4.39 11.92
N GLN A 221 -5.26 4.72 10.66
CA GLN A 221 -4.59 5.75 9.86
C GLN A 221 -4.65 7.12 10.55
N ALA A 222 -5.81 7.52 11.07
CA ALA A 222 -5.96 8.79 11.76
C ALA A 222 -5.16 8.84 13.08
N ALA A 223 -5.17 7.74 13.84
CA ALA A 223 -4.40 7.64 15.08
C ALA A 223 -2.89 7.71 14.79
N ALA A 224 -2.42 7.02 13.75
CA ALA A 224 -1.02 7.06 13.35
C ALA A 224 -0.57 8.45 12.88
N VAL A 225 -1.37 9.13 12.05
CA VAL A 225 -1.04 10.49 11.61
C VAL A 225 -1.01 11.46 12.79
N LYS A 226 -1.94 11.38 13.75
CA LYS A 226 -1.91 12.19 14.98
C LYS A 226 -0.64 11.95 15.78
N ALA A 227 -0.28 10.67 16.02
CA ALA A 227 0.94 10.31 16.74
C ALA A 227 2.22 10.80 16.02
N LEU A 228 2.24 10.78 14.67
CA LEU A 228 3.34 11.35 13.90
C LEU A 228 3.43 12.87 14.04
N LEU A 229 2.30 13.58 14.00
CA LEU A 229 2.26 15.05 14.19
C LEU A 229 2.75 15.47 15.59
N GLU A 230 2.44 14.69 16.62
CA GLU A 230 2.94 14.90 17.99
C GLU A 230 4.44 14.62 18.12
N LYS A 231 4.91 13.52 17.50
CA LYS A 231 6.31 13.05 17.60
C LYS A 231 7.26 13.85 16.70
N CYS A 232 6.78 14.40 15.60
CA CYS A 232 7.58 15.01 14.54
C CYS A 232 7.22 16.50 14.37
N PRO A 233 7.82 17.43 15.12
CA PRO A 233 7.45 18.87 15.12
C PRO A 233 7.70 19.56 13.76
N TYR A 234 8.46 18.94 12.87
CA TYR A 234 8.65 19.39 11.49
C TYR A 234 7.46 19.09 10.56
N LEU A 235 6.46 18.33 10.98
CA LEU A 235 5.22 18.13 10.24
C LEU A 235 4.24 19.28 10.55
N ASP A 236 3.61 19.84 9.51
CA ASP A 236 2.65 20.92 9.65
C ASP A 236 1.22 20.37 9.79
N PRO A 237 0.58 20.45 10.97
CA PRO A 237 -0.77 19.93 11.16
C PRO A 237 -1.85 20.67 10.36
N ALA A 238 -1.57 21.89 9.88
CA ALA A 238 -2.47 22.65 9.01
C ALA A 238 -2.41 22.19 7.54
N ARG A 239 -1.38 21.40 7.17
CA ARG A 239 -1.15 20.96 5.79
C ARG A 239 -0.95 19.44 5.72
N VAL A 240 -2.01 18.69 6.07
CA VAL A 240 -2.06 17.22 5.97
C VAL A 240 -2.94 16.83 4.80
N GLY A 241 -2.35 16.21 3.80
CA GLY A 241 -3.05 15.64 2.64
C GLY A 241 -3.08 14.12 2.68
N VAL A 242 -4.03 13.53 1.94
CA VAL A 242 -4.15 12.08 1.77
C VAL A 242 -4.52 11.74 0.33
N TRP A 243 -3.94 10.69 -0.22
CA TRP A 243 -4.31 10.22 -1.55
C TRP A 243 -4.25 8.71 -1.66
N GLY A 244 -5.08 8.17 -2.54
CA GLY A 244 -5.10 6.74 -2.81
C GLY A 244 -5.93 6.37 -4.03
N TRP A 245 -5.75 5.13 -4.47
CA TRP A 245 -6.36 4.55 -5.66
C TRP A 245 -7.12 3.28 -5.29
N SER A 246 -8.28 3.02 -5.93
CA SER A 246 -9.11 1.84 -5.67
C SER A 246 -9.54 1.79 -4.19
N GLY A 247 -9.26 0.73 -3.45
CA GLY A 247 -9.43 0.69 -2.00
C GLY A 247 -8.76 1.87 -1.28
N GLY A 248 -7.60 2.34 -1.78
CA GLY A 248 -6.95 3.54 -1.28
C GLY A 248 -7.74 4.83 -1.54
N GLY A 249 -8.47 4.90 -2.66
CA GLY A 249 -9.40 5.97 -2.93
C GLY A 249 -10.57 5.97 -1.93
N SER A 250 -11.14 4.81 -1.65
CA SER A 250 -12.16 4.62 -0.60
C SER A 250 -11.65 5.02 0.78
N MET A 251 -10.40 4.65 1.10
CA MET A 251 -9.74 5.04 2.36
C MET A 251 -9.47 6.54 2.44
N THR A 252 -9.08 7.19 1.32
CA THR A 252 -8.95 8.64 1.23
C THR A 252 -10.26 9.34 1.55
N LEU A 253 -11.37 8.88 0.98
CA LEU A 253 -12.71 9.40 1.26
C LEU A 253 -13.09 9.19 2.74
N ASN A 254 -12.89 8.00 3.30
CA ASN A 254 -13.12 7.75 4.72
C ASN A 254 -12.26 8.66 5.61
N ALA A 255 -10.99 8.91 5.26
CA ALA A 255 -10.12 9.82 5.97
C ALA A 255 -10.66 11.25 5.94
N MET A 256 -11.01 11.78 4.76
CA MET A 256 -11.53 13.14 4.58
C MET A 256 -12.87 13.36 5.25
N PHE A 257 -13.76 12.37 5.26
CA PHE A 257 -15.12 12.54 5.79
C PHE A 257 -15.24 12.19 7.28
N ARG A 258 -14.43 11.27 7.79
CA ARG A 258 -14.47 10.88 9.21
C ARG A 258 -13.56 11.74 10.09
N TYR A 259 -12.48 12.26 9.50
CA TYR A 259 -11.47 13.04 10.21
C TYR A 259 -11.20 14.39 9.51
N PRO A 260 -12.26 15.20 9.24
CA PRO A 260 -12.15 16.42 8.44
C PRO A 260 -11.29 17.50 9.10
N ASP A 261 -11.09 17.42 10.42
CA ASP A 261 -10.21 18.34 11.13
C ASP A 261 -8.73 17.95 11.07
N LEU A 262 -8.43 16.70 10.66
CA LEU A 262 -7.07 16.20 10.48
C LEU A 262 -6.61 16.37 9.02
N TYR A 263 -7.39 15.86 8.08
CA TYR A 263 -7.03 15.87 6.66
C TYR A 263 -7.61 17.11 5.95
N LYS A 264 -6.74 17.92 5.33
CA LYS A 264 -7.11 19.18 4.69
C LYS A 264 -7.28 19.07 3.17
N THR A 265 -6.59 18.10 2.55
CA THR A 265 -6.60 17.90 1.10
C THR A 265 -6.65 16.42 0.78
N GLY A 266 -7.56 16.01 -0.09
CA GLY A 266 -7.71 14.60 -0.50
C GLY A 266 -7.73 14.43 -2.02
N ILE A 267 -7.10 13.35 -2.52
CA ILE A 267 -7.23 12.90 -3.91
C ILE A 267 -7.67 11.44 -3.90
N ALA A 268 -8.91 11.18 -4.26
CA ALA A 268 -9.50 9.84 -4.33
C ALA A 268 -9.68 9.38 -5.78
N ILE A 269 -9.06 8.26 -6.15
CA ILE A 269 -9.04 7.77 -7.53
C ILE A 269 -9.69 6.39 -7.60
N ALA A 270 -10.62 6.20 -8.56
CA ALA A 270 -11.25 4.91 -8.89
C ALA A 270 -11.77 4.16 -7.64
N PHE A 271 -12.48 4.87 -6.78
CA PHE A 271 -12.87 4.46 -5.43
C PHE A 271 -14.22 3.74 -5.38
N VAL A 272 -14.40 2.91 -4.37
CA VAL A 272 -15.71 2.39 -3.94
C VAL A 272 -16.33 3.39 -2.96
N SER A 273 -17.44 4.01 -3.33
CA SER A 273 -18.15 4.97 -2.47
C SER A 273 -19.13 4.31 -1.48
N ASP A 274 -19.75 3.22 -1.89
CA ASP A 274 -20.65 2.38 -1.09
C ASP A 274 -20.17 0.93 -1.22
N GLN A 275 -19.90 0.26 -0.11
CA GLN A 275 -19.38 -1.11 -0.08
C GLN A 275 -20.32 -2.12 -0.77
N ARG A 276 -21.59 -1.80 -0.95
CA ARG A 276 -22.57 -2.62 -1.69
C ARG A 276 -22.43 -2.52 -3.22
N LEU A 277 -21.57 -1.62 -3.73
CA LEU A 277 -21.33 -1.43 -5.16
C LEU A 277 -20.08 -2.14 -5.68
N TYR A 278 -19.39 -2.90 -4.83
CA TYR A 278 -18.22 -3.67 -5.23
C TYR A 278 -18.54 -5.16 -5.37
N ASP A 279 -17.63 -5.93 -5.99
CA ASP A 279 -17.89 -7.33 -6.32
C ASP A 279 -18.14 -8.21 -5.09
N SER A 280 -18.99 -9.24 -5.26
CA SER A 280 -19.40 -10.12 -4.18
C SER A 280 -18.26 -11.00 -3.65
N ILE A 281 -17.31 -11.42 -4.51
CA ILE A 281 -16.19 -12.27 -4.09
C ILE A 281 -15.35 -11.55 -3.02
N TYR A 282 -15.05 -10.27 -3.26
CA TYR A 282 -14.29 -9.45 -2.32
C TYR A 282 -15.12 -9.14 -1.06
N GLN A 283 -16.34 -8.64 -1.26
CA GLN A 283 -17.17 -8.17 -0.15
C GLN A 283 -17.60 -9.31 0.77
N GLU A 284 -18.06 -10.44 0.23
CA GLU A 284 -18.45 -11.59 1.07
C GLU A 284 -17.28 -12.15 1.86
N LYS A 285 -16.07 -12.17 1.26
CA LYS A 285 -14.86 -12.63 1.93
C LYS A 285 -14.50 -11.78 3.16
N TYR A 286 -14.63 -10.46 3.05
CA TYR A 286 -14.14 -9.53 4.08
C TYR A 286 -15.25 -8.89 4.91
N MET A 287 -16.45 -8.74 4.38
CA MET A 287 -17.57 -8.07 5.03
C MET A 287 -18.73 -9.02 5.38
N GLY A 288 -18.75 -10.23 4.82
CA GLY A 288 -19.90 -11.12 4.88
C GLY A 288 -21.02 -10.64 3.96
N LEU A 289 -22.22 -11.18 4.14
CA LEU A 289 -23.39 -10.77 3.36
C LEU A 289 -23.95 -9.43 3.89
N PRO A 290 -24.45 -8.54 3.01
CA PRO A 290 -25.03 -7.27 3.44
C PRO A 290 -26.14 -7.44 4.49
N LYS A 291 -27.02 -8.45 4.35
CA LYS A 291 -28.09 -8.75 5.30
C LYS A 291 -27.60 -9.16 6.69
N ASP A 292 -26.38 -9.71 6.79
CA ASP A 292 -25.78 -10.19 8.04
C ASP A 292 -24.83 -9.17 8.68
N ASN A 293 -24.56 -8.05 7.99
CA ASN A 293 -23.63 -7.01 8.42
C ASN A 293 -24.03 -5.60 7.90
N GLU A 294 -25.30 -5.25 8.01
CA GLU A 294 -25.84 -3.98 7.51
C GLU A 294 -25.05 -2.76 8.03
N GLU A 295 -24.80 -2.72 9.34
CA GLU A 295 -24.03 -1.66 9.99
C GLU A 295 -22.58 -1.58 9.50
N GLY A 296 -21.91 -2.72 9.25
CA GLY A 296 -20.55 -2.73 8.70
C GLY A 296 -20.52 -2.19 7.28
N PHE A 297 -21.46 -2.57 6.42
CA PHE A 297 -21.57 -2.02 5.06
C PHE A 297 -21.89 -0.53 5.08
N LYS A 298 -22.81 -0.06 5.90
CA LYS A 298 -23.16 1.35 6.05
C LYS A 298 -21.96 2.15 6.57
N ASN A 299 -21.40 1.74 7.71
CA ASN A 299 -20.32 2.45 8.37
C ASN A 299 -18.97 2.30 7.64
N GLY A 300 -18.76 1.28 6.83
CA GLY A 300 -17.58 1.11 5.98
C GLY A 300 -17.62 1.95 4.71
N SER A 301 -18.80 2.40 4.29
CA SER A 301 -19.04 3.15 3.06
C SER A 301 -18.76 4.64 3.28
N PRO A 302 -17.78 5.25 2.59
CA PRO A 302 -17.46 6.66 2.79
C PRO A 302 -18.63 7.60 2.43
N ILE A 303 -19.48 7.23 1.48
CA ILE A 303 -20.65 8.04 1.09
C ILE A 303 -21.56 8.38 2.30
N THR A 304 -21.64 7.49 3.29
CA THR A 304 -22.41 7.69 4.52
C THR A 304 -22.00 8.96 5.29
N PHE A 305 -20.75 9.40 5.12
CA PHE A 305 -20.16 10.52 5.85
C PHE A 305 -19.83 11.71 4.95
N ALA A 306 -20.29 11.71 3.69
CA ALA A 306 -20.01 12.76 2.70
C ALA A 306 -20.37 14.16 3.18
N SER A 307 -21.44 14.30 3.99
CA SER A 307 -21.87 15.57 4.62
C SER A 307 -20.81 16.21 5.51
N ASN A 308 -19.81 15.46 5.98
CA ASN A 308 -18.79 15.97 6.89
C ASN A 308 -17.58 16.59 6.17
N LEU A 309 -17.51 16.54 4.82
CA LEU A 309 -16.39 17.14 4.08
C LEU A 309 -16.18 18.61 4.47
N LYS A 310 -14.96 18.95 4.88
CA LYS A 310 -14.53 20.33 5.20
C LYS A 310 -13.36 20.80 4.35
N GLY A 311 -12.47 19.89 3.97
CA GLY A 311 -11.24 20.19 3.22
C GLY A 311 -11.44 20.15 1.70
N ASN A 312 -10.34 20.32 0.97
CA ASN A 312 -10.30 20.27 -0.48
C ASN A 312 -10.29 18.82 -0.96
N LEU A 313 -11.21 18.43 -1.85
CA LEU A 313 -11.33 17.07 -2.37
C LEU A 313 -11.31 17.06 -3.89
N LEU A 314 -10.40 16.26 -4.47
CA LEU A 314 -10.37 15.89 -5.89
C LEU A 314 -10.78 14.43 -6.03
N ILE A 315 -11.84 14.17 -6.79
CA ILE A 315 -12.26 12.81 -7.15
C ILE A 315 -11.97 12.54 -8.63
N ILE A 316 -11.42 11.37 -8.92
CA ILE A 316 -11.00 10.98 -10.28
C ILE A 316 -11.51 9.57 -10.59
N HIS A 317 -12.05 9.35 -11.81
CA HIS A 317 -12.50 8.02 -12.21
C HIS A 317 -12.44 7.85 -13.74
N GLY A 318 -12.18 6.62 -14.19
CA GLY A 318 -12.36 6.24 -15.60
C GLY A 318 -13.80 5.87 -15.88
N THR A 319 -14.41 6.42 -16.95
CA THR A 319 -15.82 6.10 -17.25
C THR A 319 -16.02 4.68 -17.80
N GLY A 320 -14.94 4.02 -18.24
CA GLY A 320 -14.92 2.63 -18.68
C GLY A 320 -14.34 1.67 -17.64
N ASP A 321 -14.33 2.05 -16.35
CA ASP A 321 -13.85 1.21 -15.26
C ASP A 321 -14.79 0.00 -15.08
N ASP A 322 -14.27 -1.20 -15.39
CA ASP A 322 -14.96 -2.48 -15.32
C ASP A 322 -14.71 -3.25 -14.02
N ASN A 323 -13.86 -2.71 -13.14
CA ASN A 323 -13.58 -3.22 -11.81
C ASN A 323 -14.41 -2.46 -10.76
N VAL A 324 -14.14 -1.17 -10.56
CA VAL A 324 -14.94 -0.29 -9.71
C VAL A 324 -15.81 0.57 -10.62
N HIS A 325 -17.06 0.18 -10.80
CA HIS A 325 -17.95 0.82 -11.75
C HIS A 325 -18.11 2.32 -11.51
N TYR A 326 -18.15 3.10 -12.59
CA TYR A 326 -18.28 4.56 -12.56
C TYR A 326 -19.49 5.05 -11.75
N GLN A 327 -20.49 4.19 -11.54
CA GLN A 327 -21.63 4.44 -10.64
C GLN A 327 -21.20 4.86 -9.22
N SER A 328 -20.07 4.34 -8.70
CA SER A 328 -19.52 4.75 -7.41
C SER A 328 -19.17 6.24 -7.38
N PHE A 329 -18.60 6.74 -8.48
CA PHE A 329 -18.26 8.15 -8.65
C PHE A 329 -19.51 9.03 -8.74
N GLU A 330 -20.49 8.67 -9.57
CA GLU A 330 -21.71 9.43 -9.77
C GLU A 330 -22.53 9.53 -8.47
N LYS A 331 -22.67 8.41 -7.74
CA LYS A 331 -23.38 8.40 -6.47
C LYS A 331 -22.74 9.32 -5.44
N LEU A 332 -21.41 9.27 -5.30
CA LEU A 332 -20.69 10.14 -4.39
C LEU A 332 -20.83 11.61 -4.78
N ALA A 333 -20.68 11.94 -6.07
CA ALA A 333 -20.83 13.31 -6.56
C ALA A 333 -22.24 13.86 -6.25
N ASN A 334 -23.28 13.06 -6.50
CA ASN A 334 -24.67 13.45 -6.16
C ASN A 334 -24.86 13.68 -4.66
N GLU A 335 -24.28 12.82 -3.81
CA GLU A 335 -24.38 12.96 -2.36
C GLU A 335 -23.68 14.23 -1.86
N LEU A 336 -22.47 14.52 -2.38
CA LEU A 336 -21.74 15.75 -2.05
C LEU A 336 -22.53 17.00 -2.49
N ILE A 337 -23.14 16.99 -3.68
CA ILE A 337 -24.00 18.07 -4.19
C ILE A 337 -25.23 18.25 -3.29
N ALA A 338 -25.90 17.16 -2.91
CA ALA A 338 -27.08 17.19 -2.02
C ALA A 338 -26.75 17.85 -0.68
N HIS A 339 -25.54 17.65 -0.16
CA HIS A 339 -25.04 18.26 1.05
C HIS A 339 -24.34 19.62 0.83
N ARG A 340 -24.43 20.21 -0.38
CA ARG A 340 -23.81 21.50 -0.75
C ARG A 340 -22.30 21.54 -0.47
N LYS A 341 -21.61 20.42 -0.69
CA LYS A 341 -20.16 20.35 -0.55
C LYS A 341 -19.48 20.69 -1.87
N HIS A 342 -18.45 21.52 -1.79
CA HIS A 342 -17.62 21.86 -2.95
C HIS A 342 -16.51 20.82 -3.10
N PHE A 343 -16.27 20.39 -4.32
CA PHE A 343 -15.21 19.43 -4.68
C PHE A 343 -14.80 19.63 -6.12
N THR A 344 -13.63 19.13 -6.47
CA THR A 344 -13.13 19.08 -7.85
C THR A 344 -13.29 17.66 -8.37
N MET A 345 -13.62 17.50 -9.65
CA MET A 345 -13.75 16.17 -10.24
C MET A 345 -13.11 16.09 -11.63
N MET A 346 -12.62 14.88 -11.98
CA MET A 346 -12.14 14.56 -13.32
C MET A 346 -12.60 13.17 -13.73
N ALA A 347 -13.43 13.11 -14.77
CA ALA A 347 -13.83 11.87 -15.44
C ALA A 347 -12.93 11.64 -16.65
N TYR A 348 -12.27 10.49 -16.73
CA TYR A 348 -11.46 10.10 -17.89
C TYR A 348 -12.32 9.27 -18.86
N PRO A 349 -12.71 9.82 -20.03
CA PRO A 349 -13.60 9.13 -20.95
C PRO A 349 -13.05 7.78 -21.40
N ASN A 350 -13.82 6.71 -21.21
CA ASN A 350 -13.52 5.35 -21.65
C ASN A 350 -12.14 4.82 -21.22
N ARG A 351 -11.65 5.23 -20.01
CA ARG A 351 -10.46 4.64 -19.38
C ARG A 351 -10.89 3.61 -18.35
N SER A 352 -10.11 2.52 -18.28
CA SER A 352 -10.31 1.43 -17.31
C SER A 352 -9.89 1.85 -15.89
N HIS A 353 -9.90 0.88 -14.97
CA HIS A 353 -9.51 1.06 -13.58
C HIS A 353 -8.10 1.66 -13.37
N GLY A 354 -7.19 1.38 -14.28
CA GLY A 354 -5.81 1.87 -14.23
C GLY A 354 -5.59 3.28 -14.77
N ILE A 355 -6.55 3.85 -15.51
CA ILE A 355 -6.50 5.19 -16.14
C ILE A 355 -5.15 5.46 -16.84
N PHE A 356 -4.71 4.53 -17.69
CA PHE A 356 -3.43 4.66 -18.41
C PHE A 356 -3.58 4.60 -19.93
N GLU A 357 -4.74 4.14 -20.44
CA GLU A 357 -4.98 3.94 -21.87
C GLU A 357 -5.01 5.27 -22.63
N GLY A 358 -4.54 5.21 -23.86
CA GLY A 358 -4.51 6.36 -24.76
C GLY A 358 -3.30 7.27 -24.58
N LYS A 359 -3.13 8.18 -25.51
CA LYS A 359 -1.96 9.06 -25.57
C LYS A 359 -1.94 10.05 -24.38
N ASN A 360 -0.84 10.11 -23.67
CA ASN A 360 -0.57 11.07 -22.58
C ASN A 360 -1.51 10.98 -21.36
N THR A 361 -2.36 9.95 -21.24
CA THR A 361 -3.32 9.85 -20.11
C THR A 361 -2.61 9.83 -18.77
N THR A 362 -1.60 9.00 -18.59
CA THR A 362 -0.82 8.93 -17.35
C THR A 362 -0.15 10.27 -17.02
N LEU A 363 0.46 10.92 -18.01
CA LEU A 363 1.10 12.21 -17.80
C LEU A 363 0.10 13.30 -17.41
N HIS A 364 -1.07 13.33 -18.06
CA HIS A 364 -2.14 14.26 -17.71
C HIS A 364 -2.66 14.03 -16.30
N LEU A 365 -2.89 12.76 -15.93
CA LEU A 365 -3.38 12.39 -14.60
C LEU A 365 -2.42 12.86 -13.49
N TYR A 366 -1.13 12.48 -13.58
CA TYR A 366 -0.13 12.88 -12.57
C TYR A 366 0.11 14.39 -12.58
N GLY A 367 0.02 15.06 -13.74
CA GLY A 367 0.09 16.52 -13.85
C GLY A 367 -1.08 17.21 -13.16
N LEU A 368 -2.31 16.69 -13.34
CA LEU A 368 -3.52 17.17 -12.65
C LEU A 368 -3.38 17.04 -11.12
N MET A 369 -2.98 15.85 -10.65
CA MET A 369 -2.78 15.58 -9.22
C MET A 369 -1.70 16.50 -8.61
N THR A 370 -0.59 16.68 -9.32
CA THR A 370 0.51 17.56 -8.88
C THR A 370 0.03 19.00 -8.73
N ARG A 371 -0.63 19.54 -9.76
CA ARG A 371 -1.19 20.90 -9.71
C ARG A 371 -2.17 21.05 -8.57
N TYR A 372 -3.07 20.09 -8.39
CA TYR A 372 -4.05 20.12 -7.30
C TYR A 372 -3.39 20.17 -5.91
N LEU A 373 -2.32 19.38 -5.69
CA LEU A 373 -1.56 19.44 -4.44
C LEU A 373 -0.80 20.75 -4.28
N GLN A 374 -0.26 21.33 -5.36
CA GLN A 374 0.40 22.64 -5.31
C GLN A 374 -0.58 23.72 -4.86
N GLU A 375 -1.78 23.75 -5.40
CA GLU A 375 -2.81 24.74 -5.12
C GLU A 375 -3.43 24.58 -3.71
N ASN A 376 -3.58 23.35 -3.21
CA ASN A 376 -4.41 23.07 -2.04
C ASN A 376 -3.63 22.53 -0.82
N LEU A 377 -2.39 22.05 -1.00
CA LEU A 377 -1.57 21.52 0.09
C LEU A 377 -0.28 22.30 0.31
N LEU A 378 0.42 22.66 -0.78
CA LEU A 378 1.70 23.38 -0.68
C LEU A 378 1.48 24.88 -0.47
N HIS A 379 0.63 25.48 -1.27
CA HIS A 379 0.31 26.90 -1.28
C HIS A 379 -1.20 27.13 -1.15
N PRO A 380 -1.83 26.67 -0.06
CA PRO A 380 -3.27 26.90 0.11
C PRO A 380 -3.54 28.41 0.11
N PRO A 381 -4.64 28.87 -0.53
CA PRO A 381 -5.02 30.27 -0.48
C PRO A 381 -5.13 30.70 0.99
N MET A 382 -4.58 31.87 1.32
CA MET A 382 -4.78 32.48 2.64
C MET A 382 -6.27 32.83 2.78
N ASN A 383 -6.93 32.20 3.74
CA ASN A 383 -8.32 32.51 4.10
C ASN A 383 -8.40 33.86 4.84
#